data_3e737f64be5c28a54bcd7044887bf3c7
#
_entry.id   3e737f64be5c28a54bcd7044887bf3c7
#
_cell.length_a   1.000
_cell.length_b   1.000
_cell.length_c   1.000
_cell.angle_alpha   90.00
_cell.angle_beta   90.00
_cell.angle_gamma   90.00
#
_symmetry.space_group_name_H-M   'P 1'
#
loop_
_entity.id
_entity.type
_entity.pdbx_description
1 polymer ?
#
loop_
_entity_poly.entity_id
_entity_poly.type
_entity_poly.pdbx_seq_one_letter_code
_entity_poly.pdbx_strand_id
1 'polypeptide(L)'
;FNCPLQEIQVNGSASTQNDLVTPHVYAAFGKEEKKYLPFVKQHNSGAFVADALNVINWNTYGTDEMAYAFSQADYEASPLNRILKQTGEGHAWHSREKGITYAYALNAANEVRRYAVSADGTLTRNGFYDAGTLQAVTTTDEDGHTSTTYTDNLGQEVLLLQTDGKTRLETYKVYDGR
;
A
#
# COMPACT_ATOMS: atom_id res chain seq x y z
N PHE A 1 -19.26 -8.70 10.68
CA PHE A 1 -17.95 -8.06 10.90
C PHE A 1 -18.10 -6.95 11.94
N ASN A 2 -17.28 -6.95 12.98
CA ASN A 2 -17.31 -5.90 14.02
C ASN A 2 -16.27 -4.82 13.65
N CYS A 3 -16.59 -3.98 12.66
CA CYS A 3 -15.71 -2.92 12.17
C CYS A 3 -16.09 -1.58 12.80
N PRO A 4 -15.14 -0.77 13.30
CA PRO A 4 -15.45 0.55 13.84
C PRO A 4 -15.94 1.47 12.72
N LEU A 5 -17.01 2.21 12.95
CA LEU A 5 -17.54 3.20 11.97
C LEU A 5 -16.88 4.57 12.14
N GLN A 6 -16.44 4.90 13.35
CA GLN A 6 -15.77 6.15 13.69
C GLN A 6 -14.80 5.94 14.85
N GLU A 7 -13.73 6.71 14.85
CA GLU A 7 -12.92 7.00 16.03
C GLU A 7 -13.18 8.43 16.47
N ILE A 8 -13.42 8.66 17.77
CA ILE A 8 -13.66 9.99 18.33
C ILE A 8 -12.68 10.24 19.47
N GLN A 9 -11.78 11.18 19.27
CA GLN A 9 -10.87 11.65 20.30
C GLN A 9 -11.49 12.87 20.98
N VAL A 10 -12.02 12.69 22.18
CA VAL A 10 -12.69 13.74 22.95
C VAL A 10 -11.65 14.80 23.34
N ASN A 11 -11.94 16.06 23.07
CA ASN A 11 -11.03 17.19 23.25
C ASN A 11 -9.67 17.01 22.56
N GLY A 12 -9.61 16.22 21.48
CA GLY A 12 -8.38 15.90 20.76
C GLY A 12 -7.81 17.04 19.90
N SER A 13 -8.57 18.10 19.65
CA SER A 13 -8.09 19.26 18.89
C SER A 13 -7.12 20.11 19.69
N ALA A 14 -5.92 20.33 19.18
CA ALA A 14 -4.83 21.03 19.89
C ALA A 14 -5.15 22.48 20.24
N SER A 15 -6.02 23.17 19.50
CA SER A 15 -6.27 24.61 19.66
C SER A 15 -7.59 24.97 20.31
N THR A 16 -8.59 24.07 20.32
CA THR A 16 -9.97 24.39 20.67
C THR A 16 -10.61 23.45 21.66
N GLN A 17 -9.92 22.41 22.10
CA GLN A 17 -10.46 21.34 22.96
C GLN A 17 -11.78 20.75 22.41
N ASN A 18 -11.93 20.74 21.09
CA ASN A 18 -13.04 20.08 20.41
C ASN A 18 -12.66 18.62 20.07
N ASP A 19 -13.67 17.82 19.72
CA ASP A 19 -13.43 16.44 19.35
C ASP A 19 -12.80 16.32 17.95
N LEU A 20 -11.89 15.35 17.78
CA LEU A 20 -11.45 14.90 16.47
C LEU A 20 -12.22 13.64 16.11
N VAL A 21 -12.82 13.64 14.94
CA VAL A 21 -13.63 12.53 14.41
C VAL A 21 -12.98 11.99 13.15
N THR A 22 -12.67 10.69 13.15
CA THR A 22 -12.14 9.96 11.98
C THR A 22 -13.19 8.96 11.54
N PRO A 23 -13.86 9.14 10.39
CA PRO A 23 -14.80 8.16 9.87
C PRO A 23 -14.06 7.01 9.17
N HIS A 24 -14.63 5.81 9.22
CA HIS A 24 -14.12 4.62 8.52
C HIS A 24 -15.12 4.14 7.48
N VAL A 25 -14.65 3.84 6.27
CA VAL A 25 -15.46 3.31 5.16
C VAL A 25 -14.87 1.99 4.70
N TYR A 26 -15.72 0.99 4.65
CA TYR A 26 -15.33 -0.37 4.30
C TYR A 26 -15.95 -0.81 2.96
N ALA A 27 -15.13 -1.44 2.12
CA ALA A 27 -15.57 -2.17 0.95
C ALA A 27 -16.24 -3.51 1.35
N ALA A 28 -16.68 -4.27 0.35
CA ALA A 28 -17.10 -5.64 0.53
C ALA A 28 -16.03 -6.45 1.29
N PHE A 29 -16.47 -7.39 2.14
CA PHE A 29 -15.61 -8.23 2.99
C PHE A 29 -14.88 -7.49 4.14
N GLY A 30 -15.30 -6.27 4.51
CA GLY A 30 -14.77 -5.55 5.67
C GLY A 30 -13.36 -4.98 5.48
N LYS A 31 -12.92 -4.80 4.23
CA LYS A 31 -11.67 -4.08 3.92
C LYS A 31 -11.90 -2.58 3.95
N GLU A 32 -11.02 -1.84 4.62
CA GLU A 32 -11.05 -0.38 4.60
C GLU A 32 -10.51 0.11 3.26
N GLU A 33 -11.42 0.52 2.38
CA GLU A 33 -11.09 1.04 1.05
C GLU A 33 -10.62 2.49 1.12
N LYS A 34 -11.23 3.28 2.00
CA LYS A 34 -10.91 4.69 2.20
C LYS A 34 -10.58 4.98 3.64
N LYS A 35 -9.40 5.56 3.86
CA LYS A 35 -8.97 6.08 5.16
C LYS A 35 -9.07 7.59 5.16
N TYR A 36 -10.07 8.10 5.87
CA TYR A 36 -10.32 9.53 5.96
C TYR A 36 -9.39 10.21 6.95
N LEU A 37 -9.04 11.46 6.65
CA LEU A 37 -8.37 12.34 7.59
C LEU A 37 -9.36 12.72 8.72
N PRO A 38 -8.86 12.99 9.95
CA PRO A 38 -9.72 13.44 11.05
C PRO A 38 -10.22 14.86 10.80
N PHE A 39 -11.45 15.15 11.21
CA PHE A 39 -11.99 16.51 11.20
C PHE A 39 -12.41 16.96 12.60
N VAL A 40 -12.45 18.28 12.81
CA VAL A 40 -12.84 18.87 14.09
C VAL A 40 -14.37 18.99 14.18
N LYS A 41 -14.95 18.40 15.24
CA LYS A 41 -16.37 18.55 15.58
C LYS A 41 -16.52 19.34 16.86
N GLN A 42 -17.16 20.51 16.77
CA GLN A 42 -17.43 21.38 17.92
C GLN A 42 -18.57 20.82 18.77
N HIS A 43 -18.45 21.00 20.10
CA HIS A 43 -19.50 20.68 21.09
C HIS A 43 -20.08 19.26 20.98
N ASN A 44 -19.24 18.28 20.63
CA ASN A 44 -19.71 16.90 20.37
C ASN A 44 -19.66 16.01 21.61
N SER A 45 -18.76 16.28 22.54
CA SER A 45 -18.60 15.53 23.83
C SER A 45 -18.54 14.01 23.66
N GLY A 46 -17.86 13.52 22.63
CA GLY A 46 -17.72 12.11 22.34
C GLY A 46 -18.93 11.45 21.65
N ALA A 47 -19.94 12.23 21.25
CA ALA A 47 -21.12 11.68 20.61
C ALA A 47 -20.84 11.20 19.16
N PHE A 48 -21.55 10.14 18.75
CA PHE A 48 -21.48 9.64 17.37
C PHE A 48 -21.98 10.68 16.38
N VAL A 49 -21.25 10.88 15.27
CA VAL A 49 -21.59 11.83 14.21
C VAL A 49 -22.17 11.06 13.02
N ALA A 50 -23.51 11.04 12.90
CA ALA A 50 -24.22 10.23 11.91
C ALA A 50 -23.91 10.60 10.45
N ASP A 51 -23.57 11.87 10.19
CA ASP A 51 -23.28 12.44 8.87
C ASP A 51 -21.78 12.76 8.65
N ALA A 52 -20.89 12.06 9.36
CA ALA A 52 -19.45 12.33 9.38
C ALA A 52 -18.83 12.48 7.98
N LEU A 53 -19.26 11.68 7.00
CA LEU A 53 -18.76 11.75 5.62
C LEU A 53 -19.22 13.00 4.87
N ASN A 54 -20.35 13.62 5.27
CA ASN A 54 -20.85 14.85 4.67
C ASN A 54 -20.32 16.11 5.36
N VAL A 55 -19.82 15.95 6.60
CA VAL A 55 -19.37 17.04 7.49
C VAL A 55 -17.86 17.17 7.52
N ILE A 56 -17.12 16.42 6.72
CA ILE A 56 -15.67 16.65 6.59
C ILE A 56 -15.46 18.13 6.32
N ASN A 57 -14.91 18.80 7.32
CA ASN A 57 -15.06 20.23 7.59
C ASN A 57 -14.36 21.10 6.54
N TRP A 58 -15.15 21.82 5.76
CA TRP A 58 -14.74 22.83 4.77
C TRP A 58 -13.67 23.81 5.32
N ASN A 59 -13.72 24.10 6.60
CA ASN A 59 -12.77 25.02 7.24
C ASN A 59 -11.41 24.38 7.54
N THR A 60 -11.30 23.04 7.52
CA THR A 60 -10.04 22.36 7.88
C THR A 60 -9.15 22.12 6.66
N TYR A 61 -9.72 21.75 5.51
CA TYR A 61 -8.93 21.31 4.36
C TYR A 61 -9.12 22.16 3.09
N GLY A 62 -10.03 23.12 3.10
CA GLY A 62 -10.42 23.89 1.90
C GLY A 62 -11.35 23.13 0.96
N THR A 63 -11.95 23.83 -0.02
CA THR A 63 -13.04 23.30 -0.84
C THR A 63 -12.62 22.14 -1.76
N ASP A 64 -11.44 22.24 -2.39
CA ASP A 64 -10.99 21.24 -3.35
C ASP A 64 -10.41 20.02 -2.65
N GLU A 65 -9.73 20.21 -1.53
CA GLU A 65 -9.10 19.13 -0.75
C GLU A 65 -10.12 18.28 0.02
N MET A 66 -11.25 18.86 0.40
CA MET A 66 -12.30 18.16 1.14
C MET A 66 -12.88 16.95 0.41
N ALA A 67 -13.09 17.09 -0.90
CA ALA A 67 -13.60 16.00 -1.70
C ALA A 67 -12.66 14.78 -1.70
N TYR A 68 -11.40 14.99 -1.32
CA TYR A 68 -10.32 14.01 -1.34
C TYR A 68 -9.54 13.92 -0.02
N ALA A 69 -10.19 14.25 1.09
CA ALA A 69 -9.59 14.14 2.44
C ALA A 69 -9.48 12.68 2.89
N PHE A 70 -9.03 11.80 2.01
CA PHE A 70 -8.83 10.37 2.27
C PHE A 70 -7.72 9.80 1.38
N SER A 71 -7.03 8.77 1.87
CA SER A 71 -6.28 7.84 1.03
C SER A 71 -7.18 6.70 0.60
N GLN A 72 -6.92 6.12 -0.56
CA GLN A 72 -7.72 5.05 -1.14
C GLN A 72 -6.86 3.85 -1.53
N ALA A 73 -7.36 2.64 -1.25
CA ALA A 73 -6.79 1.39 -1.72
C ALA A 73 -7.77 0.66 -2.62
N ASP A 74 -7.36 0.40 -3.86
CA ASP A 74 -8.12 -0.40 -4.81
C ASP A 74 -7.64 -1.86 -4.72
N TYR A 75 -8.58 -2.80 -4.63
CA TYR A 75 -8.30 -4.21 -4.45
C TYR A 75 -8.69 -5.02 -5.69
N GLU A 76 -8.01 -6.13 -5.93
CA GLU A 76 -8.43 -7.09 -6.97
C GLU A 76 -9.77 -7.75 -6.60
N ALA A 77 -10.52 -8.14 -7.62
CA ALA A 77 -11.81 -8.82 -7.46
C ALA A 77 -11.67 -10.34 -7.19
N SER A 78 -10.55 -10.79 -6.64
CA SER A 78 -10.29 -12.20 -6.31
C SER A 78 -10.41 -12.44 -4.80
N PRO A 79 -10.59 -13.69 -4.35
CA PRO A 79 -10.57 -14.03 -2.92
C PRO A 79 -9.27 -13.68 -2.19
N LEU A 80 -8.15 -13.51 -2.91
CA LEU A 80 -6.87 -13.08 -2.31
C LEU A 80 -6.91 -11.62 -1.88
N ASN A 81 -7.77 -10.81 -2.52
CA ASN A 81 -8.07 -9.43 -2.14
C ASN A 81 -6.79 -8.58 -1.97
N ARG A 82 -5.86 -8.72 -2.94
CA ARG A 82 -4.58 -8.00 -2.94
C ARG A 82 -4.79 -6.56 -3.41
N ILE A 83 -3.97 -5.65 -2.90
CA ILE A 83 -4.00 -4.24 -3.30
C ILE A 83 -3.46 -4.11 -4.73
N LEU A 84 -4.18 -3.42 -5.61
CA LEU A 84 -3.75 -3.09 -6.98
C LEU A 84 -3.23 -1.66 -7.08
N LYS A 85 -3.80 -0.74 -6.29
CA LYS A 85 -3.39 0.66 -6.26
C LYS A 85 -3.61 1.28 -4.90
N GLN A 86 -2.72 2.19 -4.50
CA GLN A 86 -2.88 3.07 -3.36
C GLN A 86 -2.73 4.52 -3.80
N THR A 87 -3.73 5.34 -3.50
CA THR A 87 -3.73 6.78 -3.79
C THR A 87 -3.67 7.54 -2.46
N GLY A 88 -2.78 8.52 -2.36
CA GLY A 88 -2.64 9.39 -1.18
C GLY A 88 -3.81 10.36 -1.02
N GLU A 89 -3.83 11.06 0.11
CA GLU A 89 -4.82 12.09 0.41
C GLU A 89 -4.63 13.33 -0.46
N GLY A 90 -5.73 14.02 -0.76
CA GLY A 90 -5.73 15.32 -1.39
C GLY A 90 -6.05 15.32 -2.89
N HIS A 91 -6.53 16.47 -3.34
CA HIS A 91 -6.98 16.70 -4.72
C HIS A 91 -5.89 16.41 -5.76
N ALA A 92 -4.64 16.79 -5.48
CA ALA A 92 -3.53 16.63 -6.41
C ALA A 92 -3.24 15.16 -6.78
N TRP A 93 -3.51 14.22 -5.87
CA TRP A 93 -3.34 12.79 -6.09
C TRP A 93 -4.51 12.18 -6.87
N HIS A 94 -5.72 12.47 -6.43
CA HIS A 94 -6.94 11.90 -7.00
C HIS A 94 -7.27 12.47 -8.39
N SER A 95 -7.14 13.79 -8.61
CA SER A 95 -7.45 14.44 -9.88
C SER A 95 -6.49 14.06 -11.02
N ARG A 96 -5.27 13.65 -10.68
CA ARG A 96 -4.26 13.19 -11.64
C ARG A 96 -4.13 11.67 -11.71
N GLU A 97 -5.02 10.95 -11.03
CA GLU A 97 -5.00 9.49 -10.90
C GLU A 97 -3.64 8.92 -10.45
N LYS A 98 -2.84 9.71 -9.74
CA LYS A 98 -1.54 9.31 -9.23
C LYS A 98 -1.70 8.34 -8.07
N GLY A 99 -0.68 7.51 -7.89
CA GLY A 99 -0.63 6.56 -6.78
C GLY A 99 0.36 5.44 -7.05
N ILE A 100 0.64 4.68 -6.01
CA ILE A 100 1.47 3.48 -6.08
C ILE A 100 0.63 2.34 -6.63
N THR A 101 1.10 1.67 -7.69
CA THR A 101 0.43 0.50 -8.26
C THR A 101 1.20 -0.78 -7.98
N TYR A 102 0.48 -1.89 -7.89
CA TYR A 102 1.01 -3.22 -7.60
C TYR A 102 0.59 -4.20 -8.69
N ALA A 103 1.55 -4.97 -9.21
CA ALA A 103 1.32 -6.07 -10.12
C ALA A 103 1.87 -7.37 -9.52
N TYR A 104 1.12 -8.45 -9.69
CA TYR A 104 1.46 -9.76 -9.15
C TYR A 104 1.61 -10.76 -10.28
N ALA A 105 2.74 -11.44 -10.33
CA ALA A 105 3.07 -12.40 -11.37
C ALA A 105 3.89 -13.57 -10.80
N LEU A 106 4.24 -14.51 -11.65
CA LEU A 106 5.27 -15.51 -11.43
C LEU A 106 6.45 -15.20 -12.35
N ASN A 107 7.65 -15.63 -11.99
CA ASN A 107 8.81 -15.45 -12.83
C ASN A 107 8.70 -16.21 -14.17
N ALA A 108 9.23 -15.61 -15.22
CA ALA A 108 9.40 -16.26 -16.53
C ALA A 108 10.65 -17.16 -16.58
N ALA A 109 10.76 -17.96 -17.64
CA ALA A 109 11.97 -18.75 -17.88
C ALA A 109 13.17 -17.84 -18.15
N ASN A 110 14.33 -18.18 -17.60
CA ASN A 110 15.59 -17.43 -17.73
C ASN A 110 15.55 -15.98 -17.22
N GLU A 111 14.60 -15.64 -16.37
CA GLU A 111 14.43 -14.28 -15.86
C GLU A 111 15.31 -14.03 -14.62
N VAL A 112 15.28 -14.92 -13.62
CA VAL A 112 15.97 -14.77 -12.35
C VAL A 112 17.13 -15.76 -12.26
N ARG A 113 18.35 -15.24 -12.09
CA ARG A 113 19.55 -16.07 -11.93
C ARG A 113 19.52 -16.79 -10.60
N ARG A 114 19.90 -18.07 -10.61
CA ARG A 114 20.04 -18.88 -9.40
C ARG A 114 21.50 -18.95 -8.98
N TYR A 115 21.73 -18.69 -7.71
CA TYR A 115 23.05 -18.83 -7.08
C TYR A 115 22.99 -19.91 -6.02
N ALA A 116 24.12 -20.55 -5.77
CA ALA A 116 24.31 -21.51 -4.69
C ALA A 116 25.61 -21.20 -3.93
N VAL A 117 25.61 -21.50 -2.64
CA VAL A 117 26.80 -21.42 -1.78
C VAL A 117 27.25 -22.82 -1.48
N SER A 118 28.53 -23.13 -1.81
CA SER A 118 29.14 -24.40 -1.46
C SER A 118 29.53 -24.47 0.03
N ALA A 119 29.86 -25.66 0.53
CA ALA A 119 30.22 -25.87 1.93
C ALA A 119 31.46 -25.06 2.40
N ASP A 120 32.33 -24.68 1.47
CA ASP A 120 33.50 -23.81 1.71
C ASP A 120 33.17 -22.30 1.65
N GLY A 121 31.88 -21.93 1.43
CA GLY A 121 31.42 -20.55 1.31
C GLY A 121 31.56 -19.94 -0.09
N THR A 122 31.96 -20.72 -1.09
CA THR A 122 32.13 -20.24 -2.46
C THR A 122 30.75 -20.04 -3.12
N LEU A 123 30.52 -18.81 -3.65
CA LEU A 123 29.34 -18.49 -4.42
C LEU A 123 29.45 -18.96 -5.86
N THR A 124 28.53 -19.77 -6.34
CA THR A 124 28.47 -20.27 -7.71
C THR A 124 27.17 -19.91 -8.37
N ARG A 125 27.22 -19.56 -9.68
CA ARG A 125 26.02 -19.39 -10.49
C ARG A 125 25.53 -20.75 -10.96
N ASN A 126 24.29 -21.09 -10.64
CA ASN A 126 23.65 -22.36 -10.97
C ASN A 126 22.42 -22.17 -11.89
N GLY A 127 22.65 -21.56 -13.07
CA GLY A 127 21.62 -21.33 -14.08
C GLY A 127 20.59 -20.27 -13.68
N PHE A 128 19.33 -20.62 -13.82
CA PHE A 128 18.17 -19.76 -13.53
C PHE A 128 17.14 -20.53 -12.70
N TYR A 129 16.24 -19.81 -12.06
CA TYR A 129 15.03 -20.40 -11.47
C TYR A 129 14.09 -20.85 -12.59
N ASP A 130 13.45 -21.99 -12.39
CA ASP A 130 12.42 -22.48 -13.31
C ASP A 130 11.22 -21.50 -13.37
N ALA A 131 10.58 -21.42 -14.52
CA ALA A 131 9.41 -20.56 -14.70
C ALA A 131 8.30 -20.96 -13.70
N GLY A 132 7.66 -19.96 -13.10
CA GLY A 132 6.56 -20.15 -12.18
C GLY A 132 6.94 -20.62 -10.77
N THR A 133 8.23 -20.62 -10.41
CA THR A 133 8.71 -21.05 -9.07
C THR A 133 8.88 -19.90 -8.09
N LEU A 134 8.96 -18.67 -8.58
CA LEU A 134 9.06 -17.46 -7.75
C LEU A 134 7.81 -16.61 -7.91
N GLN A 135 7.35 -16.05 -6.80
CA GLN A 135 6.35 -14.99 -6.80
C GLN A 135 7.04 -13.65 -7.07
N ALA A 136 6.49 -12.87 -8.00
CA ALA A 136 6.97 -11.53 -8.34
C ALA A 136 5.92 -10.50 -7.95
N VAL A 137 6.31 -9.51 -7.16
CA VAL A 137 5.50 -8.34 -6.83
C VAL A 137 6.21 -7.11 -7.36
N THR A 138 5.60 -6.46 -8.35
CA THR A 138 6.10 -5.20 -8.90
C THR A 138 5.32 -4.05 -8.31
N THR A 139 6.04 -3.11 -7.72
CA THR A 139 5.53 -1.82 -7.25
C THR A 139 5.98 -0.74 -8.22
N THR A 140 5.06 0.10 -8.69
CA THR A 140 5.38 1.28 -9.49
C THR A 140 4.97 2.52 -8.71
N ASP A 141 5.90 3.45 -8.52
CA ASP A 141 5.64 4.71 -7.84
C ASP A 141 4.97 5.74 -8.77
N GLU A 142 4.69 6.91 -8.23
CA GLU A 142 3.98 8.01 -8.92
C GLU A 142 4.79 8.64 -10.07
N ASP A 143 6.09 8.42 -10.10
CA ASP A 143 7.02 8.91 -11.13
C ASP A 143 7.35 7.83 -12.18
N GLY A 144 6.79 6.62 -12.00
CA GLY A 144 6.96 5.50 -12.92
C GLY A 144 8.20 4.65 -12.65
N HIS A 145 8.90 4.84 -11.52
CA HIS A 145 9.97 3.95 -11.11
C HIS A 145 9.39 2.63 -10.63
N THR A 146 10.02 1.54 -11.00
CA THR A 146 9.53 0.21 -10.60
C THR A 146 10.51 -0.50 -9.68
N SER A 147 9.94 -1.26 -8.74
CA SER A 147 10.66 -2.17 -7.86
C SER A 147 9.96 -3.52 -7.88
N THR A 148 10.65 -4.56 -8.35
CA THR A 148 10.12 -5.92 -8.39
C THR A 148 10.87 -6.81 -7.40
N THR A 149 10.13 -7.39 -6.46
CA THR A 149 10.66 -8.36 -5.50
C THR A 149 10.27 -9.76 -5.94
N TYR A 150 11.25 -10.65 -6.08
CA TYR A 150 11.04 -12.07 -6.35
C TYR A 150 11.26 -12.87 -5.07
N THR A 151 10.26 -13.66 -4.70
CA THR A 151 10.23 -14.42 -3.46
C THR A 151 9.99 -15.91 -3.76
N ASP A 152 10.72 -16.78 -3.09
CA ASP A 152 10.55 -18.23 -3.23
C ASP A 152 9.35 -18.77 -2.41
N ASN A 153 9.14 -20.09 -2.46
CA ASN A 153 8.05 -20.75 -1.75
C ASN A 153 8.25 -20.81 -0.21
N LEU A 154 9.43 -20.46 0.29
CA LEU A 154 9.72 -20.33 1.73
C LEU A 154 9.50 -18.89 2.22
N GLY A 155 9.14 -17.97 1.32
CA GLY A 155 8.99 -16.56 1.62
C GLY A 155 10.32 -15.79 1.64
N GLN A 156 11.40 -16.37 1.12
CA GLN A 156 12.71 -15.73 1.04
C GLN A 156 12.80 -14.87 -0.21
N GLU A 157 13.20 -13.60 -0.05
CA GLU A 157 13.47 -12.71 -1.16
C GLU A 157 14.78 -13.10 -1.85
N VAL A 158 14.74 -13.51 -3.10
CA VAL A 158 15.90 -13.95 -3.88
C VAL A 158 16.46 -12.88 -4.81
N LEU A 159 15.61 -11.97 -5.28
CA LEU A 159 16.01 -10.84 -6.12
C LEU A 159 15.13 -9.62 -5.84
N LEU A 160 15.78 -8.48 -5.64
CA LEU A 160 15.18 -7.16 -5.76
C LEU A 160 15.68 -6.50 -7.04
N LEU A 161 14.76 -6.20 -7.96
CA LEU A 161 15.03 -5.51 -9.21
C LEU A 161 14.43 -4.11 -9.16
N GLN A 162 15.24 -3.07 -9.34
CA GLN A 162 14.78 -1.68 -9.35
C GLN A 162 15.14 -1.02 -10.68
N THR A 163 14.24 -0.18 -11.21
CA THR A 163 14.49 0.59 -12.42
C THR A 163 13.78 1.95 -12.40
N ASP A 164 14.46 2.95 -12.91
CA ASP A 164 13.96 4.31 -13.18
C ASP A 164 13.64 4.52 -14.67
N GLY A 165 13.56 3.44 -15.44
CA GLY A 165 13.38 3.48 -16.89
C GLY A 165 14.68 3.62 -17.69
N LYS A 166 15.81 3.96 -17.06
CA LYS A 166 17.14 4.09 -17.67
C LYS A 166 18.15 3.15 -17.03
N THR A 167 18.15 3.10 -15.72
CA THR A 167 19.08 2.30 -14.93
C THR A 167 18.35 1.08 -14.38
N ARG A 168 18.99 -0.08 -14.44
CA ARG A 168 18.51 -1.33 -13.84
C ARG A 168 19.50 -1.77 -12.77
N LEU A 169 19.00 -1.87 -11.53
CA LEU A 169 19.77 -2.37 -10.39
C LEU A 169 19.20 -3.72 -9.95
N GLU A 170 20.05 -4.72 -9.85
CA GLU A 170 19.71 -6.07 -9.37
C GLU A 170 20.45 -6.37 -8.07
N THR A 171 19.68 -6.68 -7.02
CA THR A 171 20.22 -7.10 -5.72
C THR A 171 19.78 -8.53 -5.45
N TYR A 172 20.72 -9.48 -5.50
CA TYR A 172 20.47 -10.89 -5.19
C TYR A 172 20.73 -11.18 -3.71
N LYS A 173 19.81 -11.88 -3.07
CA LYS A 173 19.99 -12.47 -1.74
C LYS A 173 20.21 -13.97 -1.90
N VAL A 174 21.30 -14.47 -1.35
CA VAL A 174 21.68 -15.88 -1.44
C VAL A 174 21.76 -16.46 -0.05
N TYR A 175 21.07 -17.55 0.17
CA TYR A 175 20.94 -18.20 1.47
C TYR A 175 21.81 -19.46 1.52
N ASP A 176 22.42 -19.74 2.64
CA ASP A 176 23.35 -20.86 2.82
C ASP A 176 22.67 -22.21 3.08
N GLY A 177 21.35 -22.24 3.18
CA GLY A 177 20.57 -23.46 3.37
C GLY A 177 20.72 -24.15 4.72
N ARG A 178 21.29 -23.48 5.73
CA ARG A 178 21.48 -23.98 7.10
C ARG A 178 20.34 -23.58 8.02
#